data_e8366bcbe59f60e72fc3384b66237c40
#
_entry.id   e8366bcbe59f60e72fc3384b66237c40
#
_cell.length_a   1.000
_cell.length_b   1.000
_cell.length_c   1.000
_cell.angle_alpha   90.00
_cell.angle_beta   90.00
_cell.angle_gamma   90.00
#
_symmetry.space_group_name_H-M   'P 1'
#
loop_
_entity.id
_entity.type
_entity.pdbx_description
1 polymer ?
#
loop_
_entity_poly.entity_id
_entity_poly.type
_entity_poly.pdbx_seq_one_letter_code
_entity_poly.pdbx_strand_id
1 'polypeptide(L)'
;TDLTPLQMQEQVNAWSKKLVYGRKLKGLVNNICKYAIRHGYLTSNPMDSVTSLTKKKPDATSDFYDKDELKTFLDLADQTGDLEKIVLFRLLAFTGARKGEVLALEWADWTGNTLNINKAVTRGFGGEEIGPTKNVSSKRLISLDPKTIELLKEWQAENPDNKYIFQGEEEKPMPSSLPRKWLLQVLNGSELRPIKIHGFRHTHASLCFEAGMTLKQVQHRLGHSDLKTTMNIYT
;
A
#
# COMPACT_ATOMS: atom_id res chain seq x y z
N THR A 1 16.66 38.34 -4.45
CA THR A 1 17.28 37.50 -5.51
C THR A 1 16.13 36.90 -6.31
N ASP A 2 15.99 37.39 -7.55
CA ASP A 2 14.90 36.97 -8.42
C ASP A 2 15.18 35.57 -8.96
N LEU A 3 14.31 34.61 -8.64
CA LEU A 3 14.37 33.26 -9.17
C LEU A 3 13.84 33.28 -10.62
N THR A 4 14.70 33.06 -11.59
CA THR A 4 14.31 33.02 -12.98
C THR A 4 13.81 31.63 -13.41
N PRO A 5 12.93 31.51 -14.41
CA PRO A 5 12.50 30.22 -14.96
C PRO A 5 13.69 29.37 -15.43
N LEU A 6 14.75 29.98 -15.98
CA LEU A 6 15.94 29.25 -16.45
C LEU A 6 16.69 28.60 -15.29
N GLN A 7 16.93 29.32 -14.19
CA GLN A 7 17.55 28.75 -12.98
C GLN A 7 16.71 27.59 -12.41
N MET A 8 15.38 27.74 -12.39
CA MET A 8 14.47 26.67 -11.95
C MET A 8 14.53 25.45 -12.87
N GLN A 9 14.63 25.65 -14.20
CA GLN A 9 14.78 24.53 -15.13
C GLN A 9 16.10 23.79 -14.93
N GLU A 10 17.20 24.51 -14.79
CA GLU A 10 18.51 23.90 -14.51
C GLU A 10 18.49 23.06 -13.23
N GLN A 11 17.88 23.60 -12.16
CA GLN A 11 17.75 22.91 -10.89
C GLN A 11 16.86 21.65 -10.99
N VAL A 12 15.73 21.74 -11.70
CA VAL A 12 14.84 20.60 -11.93
C VAL A 12 15.54 19.51 -12.76
N ASN A 13 16.34 19.90 -13.76
CA ASN A 13 17.14 18.99 -14.55
C ASN A 13 18.18 18.27 -13.67
N ALA A 14 18.87 19.01 -12.78
CA ALA A 14 19.82 18.44 -11.83
C ALA A 14 19.15 17.44 -10.87
N TRP A 15 18.00 17.81 -10.30
CA TRP A 15 17.24 16.91 -9.44
C TRP A 15 16.78 15.63 -10.18
N SER A 16 16.31 15.79 -11.42
CA SER A 16 15.81 14.66 -12.21
C SER A 16 16.91 13.67 -12.58
N LYS A 17 18.16 14.12 -12.69
CA LYS A 17 19.33 13.26 -12.95
C LYS A 17 19.81 12.52 -11.69
N LYS A 18 19.82 13.22 -10.55
CA LYS A 18 20.43 12.73 -9.30
C LYS A 18 19.45 12.05 -8.36
N LEU A 19 18.16 12.42 -8.37
CA LEU A 19 17.20 12.03 -7.35
C LEU A 19 16.01 11.26 -7.93
N VAL A 20 15.65 10.15 -7.29
CA VAL A 20 14.44 9.38 -7.61
C VAL A 20 13.18 10.25 -7.47
N TYR A 21 13.18 11.19 -6.52
CA TYR A 21 12.04 12.04 -6.18
C TYR A 21 12.09 13.44 -6.80
N GLY A 22 12.88 13.66 -7.86
CA GLY A 22 13.03 14.99 -8.51
C GLY A 22 11.68 15.63 -8.90
N ARG A 23 10.70 14.82 -9.37
CA ARG A 23 9.35 15.33 -9.67
C ARG A 23 8.60 15.82 -8.43
N LYS A 24 8.77 15.18 -7.28
CA LYS A 24 8.13 15.62 -6.03
C LYS A 24 8.72 16.94 -5.56
N LEU A 25 10.04 17.13 -5.71
CA LEU A 25 10.71 18.40 -5.40
C LEU A 25 10.21 19.52 -6.31
N LYS A 26 10.08 19.28 -7.63
CA LYS A 26 9.45 20.24 -8.54
C LYS A 26 8.05 20.63 -8.06
N GLY A 27 7.22 19.66 -7.70
CA GLY A 27 5.87 19.91 -7.19
C GLY A 27 5.87 20.71 -5.89
N LEU A 28 6.78 20.42 -4.98
CA LEU A 28 6.92 21.16 -3.72
C LEU A 28 7.30 22.62 -3.97
N VAL A 29 8.31 22.88 -4.79
CA VAL A 29 8.74 24.25 -5.13
C VAL A 29 7.61 25.00 -5.85
N ASN A 30 6.90 24.36 -6.78
CA ASN A 30 5.73 24.96 -7.42
C ASN A 30 4.65 25.38 -6.40
N ASN A 31 4.39 24.55 -5.37
CA ASN A 31 3.43 24.90 -4.33
C ASN A 31 3.93 26.06 -3.45
N ILE A 32 5.23 26.13 -3.16
CA ILE A 32 5.84 27.24 -2.44
C ILE A 32 5.71 28.54 -3.25
N CYS A 33 5.98 28.50 -4.56
CA CYS A 33 5.80 29.67 -5.43
C CYS A 33 4.34 30.14 -5.49
N LYS A 34 3.38 29.20 -5.59
CA LYS A 34 1.94 29.52 -5.54
C LYS A 34 1.55 30.17 -4.20
N TYR A 35 2.09 29.67 -3.10
CA TYR A 35 1.89 30.28 -1.78
C TYR A 35 2.46 31.70 -1.74
N ALA A 36 3.69 31.91 -2.24
CA ALA A 36 4.35 33.23 -2.31
C ALA A 36 3.55 34.24 -3.13
N ILE A 37 2.95 33.83 -4.25
CA ILE A 37 2.06 34.68 -5.05
C ILE A 37 0.81 35.06 -4.25
N ARG A 38 0.17 34.12 -3.59
CA ARG A 38 -1.03 34.37 -2.79
C ARG A 38 -0.79 35.41 -1.67
N HIS A 39 0.42 35.43 -1.15
CA HIS A 39 0.82 36.36 -0.09
C HIS A 39 1.57 37.61 -0.59
N GLY A 40 1.62 37.87 -1.90
CA GLY A 40 2.23 39.06 -2.48
C GLY A 40 3.76 39.08 -2.50
N TYR A 41 4.42 37.95 -2.19
CA TYR A 41 5.89 37.86 -2.24
C TYR A 41 6.44 37.65 -3.66
N LEU A 42 5.62 37.13 -4.57
CA LEU A 42 5.93 36.95 -5.99
C LEU A 42 4.77 37.46 -6.85
N THR A 43 5.09 38.03 -8.01
CA THR A 43 4.12 38.50 -9.00
C THR A 43 3.78 37.42 -10.03
N SER A 44 4.70 36.46 -10.27
CA SER A 44 4.51 35.35 -11.20
C SER A 44 5.22 34.09 -10.71
N ASN A 45 4.78 32.92 -11.18
CA ASN A 45 5.38 31.67 -10.76
C ASN A 45 6.49 31.24 -11.74
N PRO A 46 7.76 31.26 -11.33
CA PRO A 46 8.85 30.84 -12.21
C PRO A 46 8.80 29.35 -12.60
N MET A 47 7.98 28.55 -11.89
CA MET A 47 7.82 27.11 -12.17
C MET A 47 6.84 26.82 -13.31
N ASP A 48 6.01 27.76 -13.75
CA ASP A 48 4.97 27.51 -14.77
C ASP A 48 5.58 27.14 -16.13
N SER A 49 6.74 27.70 -16.48
CA SER A 49 7.47 27.38 -17.72
C SER A 49 8.43 26.19 -17.58
N VAL A 50 8.58 25.63 -16.35
CA VAL A 50 9.54 24.57 -16.09
C VAL A 50 8.97 23.20 -16.49
N THR A 51 9.66 22.48 -17.37
CA THR A 51 9.30 21.10 -17.75
C THR A 51 9.98 20.07 -16.86
N SER A 52 9.39 18.90 -16.74
CA SER A 52 10.02 17.76 -16.07
C SER A 52 10.65 16.83 -17.10
N LEU A 53 11.87 16.38 -16.87
CA LEU A 53 12.45 15.31 -17.67
C LEU A 53 11.60 14.03 -17.52
N THR A 54 11.20 13.47 -18.64
CA THR A 54 10.53 12.17 -18.69
C THR A 54 11.56 11.09 -18.39
N LYS A 55 11.53 10.50 -17.18
CA LYS A 55 12.24 9.23 -17.00
C LYS A 55 11.51 8.17 -17.83
N LYS A 56 12.22 7.40 -18.63
CA LYS A 56 11.70 6.12 -19.13
C LYS A 56 11.15 5.37 -17.93
N LYS A 57 9.89 4.94 -18.00
CA LYS A 57 9.41 3.95 -17.01
C LYS A 57 10.38 2.77 -17.10
N PRO A 58 10.94 2.28 -15.99
CA PRO A 58 11.59 0.98 -16.03
C PRO A 58 10.57 0.00 -16.59
N ASP A 59 11.03 -0.95 -17.41
CA ASP A 59 10.18 -2.02 -17.90
C ASP A 59 9.38 -2.57 -16.74
N ALA A 60 8.08 -2.60 -16.91
CA ALA A 60 7.17 -3.00 -15.86
C ALA A 60 7.31 -4.51 -15.64
N THR A 61 8.33 -4.90 -14.89
CA THR A 61 8.23 -6.18 -14.18
C THR A 61 7.01 -6.03 -13.29
N SER A 62 5.98 -6.84 -13.54
CA SER A 62 4.74 -6.81 -12.80
C SER A 62 5.06 -6.94 -11.30
N ASP A 63 4.79 -5.90 -10.53
CA ASP A 63 5.06 -5.87 -9.08
C ASP A 63 3.91 -6.57 -8.32
N PHE A 64 3.45 -7.71 -8.85
CA PHE A 64 2.40 -8.56 -8.28
C PHE A 64 2.61 -10.01 -8.74
N TYR A 65 2.04 -10.96 -8.03
CA TYR A 65 2.06 -12.39 -8.37
C TYR A 65 0.85 -12.76 -9.22
N ASP A 66 1.06 -13.63 -10.18
CA ASP A 66 -0.04 -14.38 -10.78
C ASP A 66 -0.55 -15.48 -9.83
N LYS A 67 -1.51 -16.29 -10.29
CA LYS A 67 -2.14 -17.33 -9.48
C LYS A 67 -1.15 -18.41 -9.02
N ASP A 68 -0.24 -18.84 -9.88
CA ASP A 68 0.72 -19.89 -9.59
C ASP A 68 1.87 -19.38 -8.72
N GLU A 69 2.34 -18.16 -8.98
CA GLU A 69 3.32 -17.46 -8.14
C GLU A 69 2.76 -17.21 -6.73
N LEU A 70 1.47 -16.78 -6.62
CA LEU A 70 0.83 -16.61 -5.31
C LEU A 70 0.71 -17.93 -4.56
N LYS A 71 0.31 -19.01 -5.24
CA LYS A 71 0.25 -20.32 -4.63
C LYS A 71 1.62 -20.74 -4.09
N THR A 72 2.67 -20.61 -4.91
CA THR A 72 4.05 -20.89 -4.50
C THR A 72 4.46 -20.05 -3.28
N PHE A 73 4.13 -18.77 -3.26
CA PHE A 73 4.42 -17.90 -2.13
C PHE A 73 3.71 -18.34 -0.84
N LEU A 74 2.44 -18.72 -0.93
CA LEU A 74 1.66 -19.19 0.23
C LEU A 74 2.18 -20.54 0.74
N ASP A 75 2.54 -21.47 -0.15
CA ASP A 75 3.16 -22.73 0.21
C ASP A 75 4.51 -22.51 0.94
N LEU A 76 5.31 -21.53 0.50
CA LEU A 76 6.54 -21.14 1.21
C LEU A 76 6.26 -20.50 2.58
N ALA A 77 5.20 -19.68 2.68
CA ALA A 77 4.80 -19.09 3.96
C ALA A 77 4.34 -20.20 4.95
N ASP A 78 3.55 -21.18 4.49
CA ASP A 78 3.12 -22.31 5.29
C ASP A 78 4.32 -23.15 5.79
N GLN A 79 5.35 -23.34 4.97
CA GLN A 79 6.57 -24.06 5.35
C GLN A 79 7.37 -23.36 6.46
N THR A 80 7.15 -22.06 6.72
CA THR A 80 7.81 -21.38 7.85
C THR A 80 7.32 -21.88 9.21
N GLY A 81 6.11 -22.46 9.28
CA GLY A 81 5.44 -22.84 10.53
C GLY A 81 5.06 -21.65 11.43
N ASP A 82 5.23 -20.41 10.95
CA ASP A 82 4.96 -19.19 11.71
C ASP A 82 3.55 -18.71 11.37
N LEU A 83 2.60 -19.00 12.25
CA LEU A 83 1.18 -18.71 12.03
C LEU A 83 0.89 -17.23 11.82
N GLU A 84 1.63 -16.33 12.49
CA GLU A 84 1.46 -14.88 12.31
C GLU A 84 1.79 -14.45 10.88
N LYS A 85 2.88 -14.95 10.30
CA LYS A 85 3.26 -14.68 8.92
C LYS A 85 2.25 -15.24 7.94
N ILE A 86 1.80 -16.48 8.17
CA ILE A 86 0.81 -17.16 7.33
C ILE A 86 -0.49 -16.35 7.28
N VAL A 87 -1.03 -15.96 8.45
CA VAL A 87 -2.25 -15.16 8.56
C VAL A 87 -2.08 -13.79 7.90
N LEU A 88 -0.96 -13.10 8.14
CA LEU A 88 -0.69 -11.78 7.56
C LEU A 88 -0.71 -11.80 6.04
N PHE A 89 0.06 -12.70 5.42
CA PHE A 89 0.16 -12.75 3.97
C PHE A 89 -1.12 -13.24 3.32
N ARG A 90 -1.83 -14.16 3.99
CA ARG A 90 -3.12 -14.60 3.52
C ARG A 90 -4.16 -13.48 3.54
N LEU A 91 -4.23 -12.69 4.62
CA LEU A 91 -5.10 -11.51 4.66
C LEU A 91 -4.74 -10.51 3.57
N LEU A 92 -3.46 -10.20 3.36
CA LEU A 92 -3.03 -9.30 2.28
C LEU A 92 -3.45 -9.81 0.90
N ALA A 93 -3.30 -11.11 0.64
CA ALA A 93 -3.59 -11.73 -0.65
C ALA A 93 -5.09 -11.86 -0.93
N PHE A 94 -5.90 -12.26 0.05
CA PHE A 94 -7.31 -12.60 -0.18
C PHE A 94 -8.31 -11.51 0.19
N THR A 95 -7.87 -10.44 0.87
CA THR A 95 -8.71 -9.27 1.12
C THR A 95 -8.41 -8.11 0.18
N GLY A 96 -7.20 -8.03 -0.35
CA GLY A 96 -6.71 -6.88 -1.10
C GLY A 96 -6.64 -5.61 -0.27
N ALA A 97 -6.71 -5.70 1.06
CA ALA A 97 -6.58 -4.56 1.95
C ALA A 97 -5.17 -3.95 1.87
N ARG A 98 -5.07 -2.65 2.12
CA ARG A 98 -3.76 -2.00 2.21
C ARG A 98 -3.01 -2.49 3.44
N LYS A 99 -1.67 -2.55 3.37
CA LYS A 99 -0.85 -2.95 4.53
C LYS A 99 -1.27 -2.25 5.81
N GLY A 100 -1.39 -0.93 5.80
CA GLY A 100 -1.78 -0.17 6.98
C GLY A 100 -3.20 -0.47 7.48
N GLU A 101 -4.12 -0.87 6.59
CA GLU A 101 -5.46 -1.31 6.97
C GLU A 101 -5.38 -2.66 7.69
N VAL A 102 -4.61 -3.63 7.17
CA VAL A 102 -4.43 -4.95 7.79
C VAL A 102 -3.77 -4.83 9.16
N LEU A 103 -2.73 -4.01 9.29
CA LEU A 103 -2.02 -3.81 10.56
C LEU A 103 -2.84 -3.08 11.64
N ALA A 104 -3.87 -2.33 11.23
CA ALA A 104 -4.76 -1.63 12.16
C ALA A 104 -5.96 -2.46 12.60
N LEU A 105 -6.13 -3.70 12.10
CA LEU A 105 -7.25 -4.57 12.46
C LEU A 105 -7.18 -4.96 13.92
N GLU A 106 -8.28 -4.76 14.61
CA GLU A 106 -8.54 -5.29 15.94
C GLU A 106 -9.40 -6.55 15.82
N TRP A 107 -9.37 -7.41 16.82
CA TRP A 107 -10.26 -8.58 16.87
C TRP A 107 -11.74 -8.19 16.80
N ALA A 108 -12.11 -7.02 17.33
CA ALA A 108 -13.46 -6.46 17.24
C ALA A 108 -13.89 -6.10 15.80
N ASP A 109 -12.95 -5.95 14.86
CA ASP A 109 -13.27 -5.71 13.45
C ASP A 109 -13.60 -6.99 12.69
N TRP A 110 -13.40 -8.16 13.28
CA TRP A 110 -13.71 -9.45 12.70
C TRP A 110 -15.02 -10.02 13.25
N THR A 111 -15.97 -10.28 12.36
CA THR A 111 -17.31 -10.82 12.71
C THR A 111 -17.55 -12.22 12.15
N GLY A 112 -16.60 -13.12 12.38
CA GLY A 112 -16.68 -14.53 11.97
C GLY A 112 -16.38 -14.76 10.49
N ASN A 113 -17.18 -14.23 9.57
CA ASN A 113 -16.97 -14.38 8.12
C ASN A 113 -16.66 -13.09 7.37
N THR A 114 -16.59 -11.96 8.07
CA THR A 114 -16.28 -10.66 7.48
C THR A 114 -15.27 -9.87 8.31
N LEU A 115 -14.48 -9.04 7.62
CA LEU A 115 -13.62 -8.01 8.21
C LEU A 115 -14.15 -6.63 7.91
N ASN A 116 -14.21 -5.78 8.93
CA ASN A 116 -14.57 -4.38 8.82
C ASN A 116 -13.31 -3.52 8.68
N ILE A 117 -13.03 -3.04 7.49
CA ILE A 117 -11.92 -2.12 7.22
C ILE A 117 -12.41 -0.69 7.48
N ASN A 118 -12.00 -0.10 8.59
CA ASN A 118 -12.48 1.22 9.04
C ASN A 118 -11.36 2.18 9.45
N LYS A 119 -10.14 1.68 9.65
CA LYS A 119 -8.96 2.41 10.13
C LYS A 119 -7.69 1.93 9.43
N ALA A 120 -6.60 2.66 9.60
CA ALA A 120 -5.30 2.28 9.06
C ALA A 120 -4.15 2.82 9.92
N VAL A 121 -3.05 2.07 9.99
CA VAL A 121 -1.77 2.60 10.47
C VAL A 121 -1.21 3.54 9.40
N THR A 122 -0.93 4.76 9.80
CA THR A 122 -0.35 5.83 8.97
C THR A 122 0.88 6.41 9.66
N ARG A 123 1.73 7.09 8.88
CA ARG A 123 2.91 7.75 9.43
C ARG A 123 2.61 9.22 9.65
N GLY A 124 2.52 9.62 10.92
CA GLY A 124 2.40 11.00 11.37
C GLY A 124 3.77 11.63 11.71
N PHE A 125 3.76 12.83 12.28
CA PHE A 125 4.97 13.54 12.74
C PHE A 125 5.67 12.83 13.89
N GLY A 126 4.90 12.18 14.77
CA GLY A 126 5.41 11.46 15.95
C GLY A 126 5.74 9.98 15.72
N GLY A 127 5.56 9.46 14.50
CA GLY A 127 5.77 8.06 14.20
C GLY A 127 4.56 7.39 13.53
N GLU A 128 4.33 6.12 13.82
CA GLU A 128 3.16 5.38 13.33
C GLU A 128 1.95 5.64 14.23
N GLU A 129 0.84 6.01 13.64
CA GLU A 129 -0.41 6.36 14.31
C GLU A 129 -1.59 5.62 13.64
N ILE A 130 -2.59 5.26 14.44
CA ILE A 130 -3.86 4.76 13.90
C ILE A 130 -4.76 5.97 13.60
N GLY A 131 -5.19 6.04 12.36
CA GLY A 131 -6.13 7.06 11.92
C GLY A 131 -7.27 6.46 11.09
N PRO A 132 -8.26 7.29 10.74
CA PRO A 132 -9.30 6.87 9.81
C PRO A 132 -8.67 6.50 8.46
N THR A 133 -9.34 5.64 7.71
CA THR A 133 -8.92 5.33 6.33
C THR A 133 -8.85 6.62 5.51
N LYS A 134 -7.93 6.67 4.55
CA LYS A 134 -7.61 7.87 3.74
C LYS A 134 -8.84 8.55 3.10
N ASN A 135 -9.88 7.78 2.78
CA ASN A 135 -11.11 8.26 2.14
C ASN A 135 -12.31 7.52 2.74
N VAL A 136 -13.50 8.13 2.68
CA VAL A 136 -14.76 7.51 3.12
C VAL A 136 -15.03 6.18 2.37
N SER A 137 -14.74 6.13 1.07
CA SER A 137 -14.86 4.93 0.23
C SER A 137 -13.95 3.76 0.64
N SER A 138 -12.98 4.02 1.50
CA SER A 138 -12.08 2.96 2.03
C SER A 138 -12.72 2.16 3.16
N LYS A 139 -13.76 2.69 3.82
CA LYS A 139 -14.54 1.92 4.82
C LYS A 139 -15.39 0.89 4.10
N ARG A 140 -15.19 -0.37 4.44
CA ARG A 140 -15.87 -1.48 3.77
C ARG A 140 -15.85 -2.76 4.57
N LEU A 141 -16.82 -3.63 4.30
CA LEU A 141 -16.82 -5.02 4.78
C LEU A 141 -16.24 -5.93 3.70
N ILE A 142 -15.38 -6.86 4.08
CA ILE A 142 -14.76 -7.83 3.18
C ILE A 142 -15.11 -9.24 3.67
N SER A 143 -15.80 -10.01 2.84
CA SER A 143 -16.04 -11.43 3.10
C SER A 143 -14.74 -12.22 3.01
N LEU A 144 -14.54 -13.15 3.94
CA LEU A 144 -13.40 -14.03 4.02
C LEU A 144 -13.74 -15.42 3.48
N ASP A 145 -12.74 -16.08 2.93
CA ASP A 145 -12.80 -17.50 2.55
C ASP A 145 -12.65 -18.41 3.77
N PRO A 146 -13.16 -19.67 3.70
CA PRO A 146 -13.16 -20.61 4.83
C PRO A 146 -11.77 -20.86 5.42
N LYS A 147 -10.72 -20.95 4.59
CA LYS A 147 -9.35 -21.19 5.08
C LYS A 147 -8.79 -19.99 5.84
N THR A 148 -9.08 -18.77 5.39
CA THR A 148 -8.70 -17.55 6.12
C THR A 148 -9.41 -17.48 7.48
N ILE A 149 -10.68 -17.88 7.54
CA ILE A 149 -11.44 -17.92 8.80
C ILE A 149 -10.84 -18.96 9.77
N GLU A 150 -10.49 -20.13 9.29
CA GLU A 150 -9.84 -21.18 10.09
C GLU A 150 -8.54 -20.68 10.73
N LEU A 151 -7.64 -20.10 9.92
CA LEU A 151 -6.36 -19.59 10.37
C LEU A 151 -6.52 -18.40 11.35
N LEU A 152 -7.51 -17.55 11.15
CA LEU A 152 -7.80 -16.46 12.10
C LEU A 152 -8.30 -16.99 13.45
N LYS A 153 -9.08 -18.08 13.47
CA LYS A 153 -9.52 -18.70 14.73
C LYS A 153 -8.33 -19.31 15.47
N GLU A 154 -7.44 -19.99 14.77
CA GLU A 154 -6.24 -20.58 15.33
C GLU A 154 -5.35 -19.46 15.92
N TRP A 155 -5.09 -18.40 15.15
CA TRP A 155 -4.30 -17.26 15.59
C TRP A 155 -4.93 -16.51 16.80
N GLN A 156 -6.25 -16.36 16.85
CA GLN A 156 -6.95 -15.79 17.99
C GLN A 156 -6.81 -16.64 19.23
N ALA A 157 -6.88 -17.97 19.10
CA ALA A 157 -6.72 -18.90 20.23
C ALA A 157 -5.32 -18.84 20.85
N GLU A 158 -4.28 -18.60 20.03
CA GLU A 158 -2.92 -18.40 20.52
C GLU A 158 -2.70 -17.01 21.15
N ASN A 159 -3.55 -16.01 20.82
CA ASN A 159 -3.39 -14.62 21.21
C ASN A 159 -4.71 -14.02 21.76
N PRO A 160 -5.31 -14.62 22.81
CA PRO A 160 -6.65 -14.22 23.26
C PRO A 160 -6.70 -12.83 23.89
N ASP A 161 -5.59 -12.36 24.45
CA ASP A 161 -5.52 -11.07 25.17
C ASP A 161 -5.08 -9.91 24.27
N ASN A 162 -4.71 -10.18 23.03
CA ASN A 162 -4.30 -9.14 22.10
C ASN A 162 -5.50 -8.31 21.66
N LYS A 163 -5.33 -6.99 21.63
CA LYS A 163 -6.31 -6.08 21.03
C LYS A 163 -6.30 -6.14 19.51
N TYR A 164 -5.10 -6.11 18.93
CA TYR A 164 -4.88 -6.12 17.48
C TYR A 164 -4.68 -7.56 16.98
N ILE A 165 -5.15 -7.85 15.75
CA ILE A 165 -4.85 -9.12 15.07
C ILE A 165 -3.33 -9.29 14.93
N PHE A 166 -2.62 -8.20 14.61
CA PHE A 166 -1.16 -8.13 14.58
C PHE A 166 -0.68 -7.11 15.60
N GLN A 167 -0.39 -7.59 16.81
CA GLN A 167 0.02 -6.75 17.92
C GLN A 167 1.54 -6.73 18.03
N GLY A 168 2.10 -5.54 18.15
CA GLY A 168 3.50 -5.32 18.47
C GLY A 168 3.72 -5.09 19.96
N GLU A 169 4.80 -4.44 20.30
CA GLU A 169 5.14 -4.06 21.66
C GLU A 169 4.18 -2.98 22.19
N GLU A 170 4.07 -2.87 23.52
CA GLU A 170 3.27 -1.83 24.22
C GLU A 170 1.81 -1.76 23.77
N GLU A 171 1.19 -2.90 23.47
CA GLU A 171 -0.21 -2.96 22.98
C GLU A 171 -0.47 -2.08 21.73
N LYS A 172 0.55 -1.85 20.94
CA LYS A 172 0.46 -1.12 19.65
C LYS A 172 0.32 -2.08 18.49
N PRO A 173 -0.14 -1.61 17.33
CA PRO A 173 -0.07 -2.41 16.10
C PRO A 173 1.36 -2.81 15.76
N MET A 174 1.52 -3.93 15.11
CA MET A 174 2.80 -4.37 14.55
C MET A 174 3.47 -3.27 13.72
N PRO A 175 4.80 -3.04 13.87
CA PRO A 175 5.52 -2.05 13.07
C PRO A 175 5.38 -2.26 11.56
N SER A 176 5.11 -1.21 10.80
CA SER A 176 4.82 -1.30 9.36
C SER A 176 6.02 -1.74 8.50
N SER A 177 7.20 -1.83 9.09
CA SER A 177 8.42 -2.36 8.45
C SER A 177 8.48 -3.89 8.43
N LEU A 178 7.85 -4.57 9.40
CA LEU A 178 7.93 -6.03 9.57
C LEU A 178 7.39 -6.83 8.38
N PRO A 179 6.24 -6.51 7.79
CA PRO A 179 5.73 -7.29 6.65
C PRO A 179 6.72 -7.40 5.49
N ARG A 180 7.51 -6.35 5.23
CA ARG A 180 8.55 -6.41 4.18
C ARG A 180 9.71 -7.31 4.59
N LYS A 181 10.13 -7.27 5.85
CA LYS A 181 11.18 -8.15 6.39
C LYS A 181 10.74 -9.61 6.32
N TRP A 182 9.51 -9.90 6.71
CA TRP A 182 8.96 -11.25 6.67
C TRP A 182 8.78 -11.79 5.26
N LEU A 183 8.33 -10.97 4.31
CA LEU A 183 8.28 -11.36 2.91
C LEU A 183 9.64 -11.84 2.41
N LEU A 184 10.71 -11.11 2.75
CA LEU A 184 12.06 -11.51 2.35
C LEU A 184 12.55 -12.77 3.07
N GLN A 185 12.10 -13.00 4.31
CA GLN A 185 12.39 -14.24 5.04
C GLN A 185 11.68 -15.45 4.40
N VAL A 186 10.39 -15.32 4.06
CA VAL A 186 9.62 -16.36 3.37
C VAL A 186 10.25 -16.72 2.03
N LEU A 187 10.75 -15.74 1.30
CA LEU A 187 11.37 -15.95 -0.02
C LEU A 187 12.83 -16.43 0.05
N ASN A 188 13.42 -16.51 1.24
CA ASN A 188 14.82 -16.86 1.37
C ASN A 188 15.08 -18.28 0.86
N GLY A 189 16.00 -18.42 -0.08
CA GLY A 189 16.32 -19.71 -0.74
C GLY A 189 15.33 -20.13 -1.84
N SER A 190 14.33 -19.31 -2.17
CA SER A 190 13.40 -19.57 -3.29
C SER A 190 13.81 -18.79 -4.54
N GLU A 191 13.36 -19.26 -5.72
CA GLU A 191 13.55 -18.56 -7.00
C GLU A 191 12.42 -17.51 -7.24
N LEU A 192 11.41 -17.46 -6.37
CA LEU A 192 10.31 -16.53 -6.53
C LEU A 192 10.77 -15.10 -6.28
N ARG A 193 10.52 -14.21 -7.25
CA ARG A 193 10.92 -12.81 -7.16
C ARG A 193 10.19 -12.06 -6.03
N PRO A 194 10.86 -11.17 -5.30
CA PRO A 194 10.20 -10.36 -4.30
C PRO A 194 9.33 -9.25 -4.94
N ILE A 195 8.07 -9.17 -4.53
CA ILE A 195 7.16 -8.06 -4.84
C ILE A 195 7.11 -7.05 -3.68
N LYS A 196 6.57 -5.83 -3.91
CA LYS A 196 6.23 -4.93 -2.80
C LYS A 196 5.03 -5.48 -2.04
N ILE A 197 4.89 -5.15 -0.76
CA ILE A 197 3.71 -5.54 0.03
C ILE A 197 2.40 -5.07 -0.64
N HIS A 198 2.42 -3.90 -1.30
CA HIS A 198 1.26 -3.42 -2.06
C HIS A 198 0.95 -4.30 -3.29
N GLY A 199 1.90 -5.08 -3.77
CA GLY A 199 1.73 -6.02 -4.87
C GLY A 199 0.67 -7.09 -4.59
N PHE A 200 0.53 -7.56 -3.33
CA PHE A 200 -0.55 -8.48 -2.96
C PHE A 200 -1.95 -7.93 -3.27
N ARG A 201 -2.14 -6.62 -3.14
CA ARG A 201 -3.40 -5.98 -3.52
C ARG A 201 -3.62 -5.98 -5.04
N HIS A 202 -2.56 -5.84 -5.82
CA HIS A 202 -2.63 -6.00 -7.28
C HIS A 202 -2.91 -7.45 -7.66
N THR A 203 -2.23 -8.41 -7.03
CA THR A 203 -2.52 -9.85 -7.14
C THR A 203 -4.00 -10.13 -6.88
N HIS A 204 -4.54 -9.63 -5.75
CA HIS A 204 -5.95 -9.80 -5.40
C HIS A 204 -6.90 -9.25 -6.48
N ALA A 205 -6.60 -8.05 -7.00
CA ALA A 205 -7.41 -7.45 -8.06
C ALA A 205 -7.40 -8.30 -9.33
N SER A 206 -6.22 -8.80 -9.75
CA SER A 206 -6.09 -9.70 -10.91
C SER A 206 -6.92 -10.96 -10.72
N LEU A 207 -6.79 -11.65 -9.59
CA LEU A 207 -7.57 -12.84 -9.27
C LEU A 207 -9.08 -12.58 -9.24
N CYS A 208 -9.52 -11.42 -8.75
CA CYS A 208 -10.93 -11.04 -8.79
C CYS A 208 -11.44 -10.90 -10.24
N PHE A 209 -10.66 -10.30 -11.14
CA PHE A 209 -11.03 -10.21 -12.55
C PHE A 209 -11.02 -11.58 -13.24
N GLU A 210 -10.03 -12.42 -12.97
CA GLU A 210 -9.97 -13.79 -13.49
C GLU A 210 -11.18 -14.63 -13.01
N ALA A 211 -11.67 -14.37 -11.79
CA ALA A 211 -12.89 -14.97 -11.24
C ALA A 211 -14.19 -14.37 -11.81
N GLY A 212 -14.11 -13.44 -12.78
CA GLY A 212 -15.27 -12.85 -13.46
C GLY A 212 -15.92 -11.67 -12.72
N MET A 213 -15.28 -11.11 -11.69
CA MET A 213 -15.82 -9.92 -11.01
C MET A 213 -15.77 -8.70 -11.94
N THR A 214 -16.82 -7.91 -11.92
CA THR A 214 -16.88 -6.66 -12.68
C THR A 214 -15.93 -5.62 -12.08
N LEU A 215 -15.49 -4.65 -12.90
CA LEU A 215 -14.64 -3.54 -12.47
C LEU A 215 -15.20 -2.80 -11.24
N LYS A 216 -16.53 -2.62 -11.18
CA LYS A 216 -17.22 -1.95 -10.06
C LYS A 216 -17.17 -2.78 -8.77
N GLN A 217 -17.32 -4.09 -8.88
CA GLN A 217 -17.21 -4.99 -7.73
C GLN A 217 -15.78 -5.01 -7.17
N VAL A 218 -14.77 -5.09 -8.04
CA VAL A 218 -13.35 -5.02 -7.63
C VAL A 218 -13.04 -3.64 -7.03
N GLN A 219 -13.50 -2.54 -7.63
CA GLN A 219 -13.35 -1.20 -7.07
C GLN A 219 -13.91 -1.12 -5.65
N HIS A 220 -15.14 -1.59 -5.44
CA HIS A 220 -15.80 -1.58 -4.12
C HIS A 220 -15.02 -2.44 -3.11
N ARG A 221 -14.64 -3.67 -3.48
CA ARG A 221 -13.90 -4.59 -2.62
C ARG A 221 -12.55 -4.02 -2.19
N LEU A 222 -11.86 -3.35 -3.10
CA LEU A 222 -10.59 -2.68 -2.81
C LEU A 222 -10.77 -1.34 -2.06
N GLY A 223 -11.91 -0.68 -2.14
CA GLY A 223 -12.13 0.66 -1.59
C GLY A 223 -11.34 1.72 -2.35
N HIS A 224 -11.37 1.68 -3.70
CA HIS A 224 -10.82 2.72 -4.55
C HIS A 224 -11.84 3.84 -4.75
N SER A 225 -11.46 5.08 -4.43
CA SER A 225 -12.30 6.27 -4.65
C SER A 225 -12.46 6.61 -6.13
N ASP A 226 -11.49 6.22 -6.96
CA ASP A 226 -11.47 6.48 -8.41
C ASP A 226 -11.38 5.17 -9.20
N LEU A 227 -12.29 5.00 -10.17
CA LEU A 227 -12.36 3.86 -11.06
C LEU A 227 -11.07 3.70 -11.88
N LYS A 228 -10.44 4.83 -12.28
CA LYS A 228 -9.20 4.85 -13.03
C LYS A 228 -8.06 4.12 -12.30
N THR A 229 -8.05 4.16 -10.97
CA THR A 229 -7.07 3.42 -10.16
C THR A 229 -7.25 1.91 -10.31
N THR A 230 -8.48 1.42 -10.42
CA THR A 230 -8.78 0.00 -10.64
C THR A 230 -8.48 -0.40 -12.09
N MET A 231 -8.80 0.45 -13.05
CA MET A 231 -8.51 0.21 -14.48
C MET A 231 -7.01 0.05 -14.75
N ASN A 232 -6.16 0.84 -14.10
CA ASN A 232 -4.70 0.76 -14.26
C ASN A 232 -4.08 -0.56 -13.77
N ILE A 233 -4.85 -1.41 -13.08
CA ILE A 233 -4.41 -2.75 -12.67
C ILE A 233 -4.77 -3.77 -13.77
N TYR A 234 -5.81 -3.49 -14.55
CA TYR A 234 -6.34 -4.38 -15.58
C TYR A 234 -5.63 -4.23 -16.95
N THR A 235 -5.01 -3.06 -17.20
CA THR A 235 -4.23 -2.75 -18.41
C THR A 235 -2.75 -3.00 -18.20
#